data_8a978e879abbe7ac01721959ddd7d44d
#
_entry.id   8a978e879abbe7ac01721959ddd7d44d
#
_cell.length_a   1.000
_cell.length_b   1.000
_cell.length_c   1.000
_cell.angle_alpha   90.00
_cell.angle_beta   90.00
_cell.angle_gamma   90.00
#
_symmetry.space_group_name_H-M   'P 1'
#
loop_
_entity.id
_entity.type
_entity.pdbx_description
1 polymer ?
#
loop_
_entity_poly.entity_id
_entity_poly.type
_entity_poly.pdbx_seq_one_letter_code
_entity_poly.pdbx_strand_id
1 'polypeptide(L)'
;MPGAVWLAQRPPPLPAAVAVAPAPVAVSASGVAATSAATPDEPAAPIRIGLPTLGTDAPVVPVGVDERGEMAVPDDVRTVGWYRFGPVPGTAGSSVLAGHVDDRIQGRGAFYRLVELAPGDPVLVGSAGGSARRYLVVDVERVDKTRLPTAQLFARDGPPLLTLITCGGEFDRAAGHFRDNVVVHARPA
;
A
#
# COMPACT_ATOMS: atom_id res chain seq x y z
N MET A 1 21.47 18.69 1.83
CA MET A 1 20.73 18.83 3.11
C MET A 1 19.84 17.61 3.25
N PRO A 2 19.91 16.82 4.32
CA PRO A 2 19.36 15.47 4.34
C PRO A 2 17.83 15.48 4.46
N GLY A 3 17.18 15.00 3.40
CA GLY A 3 15.79 14.57 3.49
C GLY A 3 15.69 13.37 4.44
N ALA A 4 14.57 13.26 5.14
CA ALA A 4 14.33 12.20 6.11
C ALA A 4 14.48 10.83 5.44
N VAL A 5 15.42 10.05 5.96
CA VAL A 5 15.81 8.75 5.41
C VAL A 5 14.79 7.71 5.82
N TRP A 6 14.03 7.26 4.86
CA TRP A 6 13.27 6.00 4.96
C TRP A 6 14.23 4.87 4.58
N LEU A 7 14.88 4.25 5.53
CA LEU A 7 15.67 3.06 5.28
C LEU A 7 14.73 1.87 5.06
N ALA A 8 14.24 1.72 3.82
CA ALA A 8 13.68 0.46 3.38
C ALA A 8 14.85 -0.53 3.26
N GLN A 9 14.85 -1.57 4.08
CA GLN A 9 15.84 -2.63 4.01
C GLN A 9 15.80 -3.26 2.61
N ARG A 10 16.96 -3.34 1.96
CA ARG A 10 17.12 -4.02 0.68
C ARG A 10 16.56 -5.44 0.77
N PRO A 11 15.70 -5.85 -0.16
CA PRO A 11 15.30 -7.25 -0.25
C PRO A 11 16.54 -8.13 -0.51
N PRO A 12 16.60 -9.34 0.06
CA PRO A 12 17.65 -10.28 -0.26
C PRO A 12 17.61 -10.65 -1.74
N PRO A 13 18.79 -10.94 -2.38
CA PRO A 13 18.82 -11.34 -3.78
C PRO A 13 18.03 -12.65 -3.97
N LEU A 14 17.23 -12.69 -5.04
CA LEU A 14 16.48 -13.88 -5.44
C LEU A 14 17.45 -15.01 -5.81
N PRO A 15 17.16 -16.27 -5.42
CA PRO A 15 17.94 -17.41 -5.88
C PRO A 15 17.82 -17.54 -7.41
N ALA A 16 18.95 -17.86 -8.04
CA ALA A 16 19.04 -18.05 -9.49
C ALA A 16 18.08 -19.14 -9.97
N ALA A 17 17.26 -18.80 -10.97
CA ALA A 17 16.37 -19.75 -11.61
C ALA A 17 17.16 -20.85 -12.32
N VAL A 18 16.95 -22.10 -11.91
CA VAL A 18 17.44 -23.29 -12.63
C VAL A 18 16.50 -23.50 -13.81
N ALA A 19 17.05 -23.35 -15.02
CA ALA A 19 16.33 -23.62 -16.25
C ALA A 19 16.15 -25.14 -16.43
N VAL A 20 14.91 -25.61 -16.35
CA VAL A 20 14.51 -26.96 -16.78
C VAL A 20 13.86 -26.84 -18.14
N ALA A 21 14.46 -27.49 -19.13
CA ALA A 21 13.95 -27.54 -20.51
C ALA A 21 12.65 -28.35 -20.58
N PRO A 22 11.63 -27.95 -21.35
CA PRO A 22 10.42 -28.73 -21.52
C PRO A 22 10.60 -29.75 -22.66
N ALA A 23 10.21 -30.99 -22.41
CA ALA A 23 9.98 -32.01 -23.45
C ALA A 23 8.59 -31.80 -24.08
N PRO A 24 8.40 -32.07 -25.37
CA PRO A 24 7.12 -31.87 -26.02
C PRO A 24 6.18 -33.05 -25.77
N VAL A 25 5.01 -32.79 -25.22
CA VAL A 25 3.87 -33.71 -25.22
C VAL A 25 2.72 -33.07 -25.99
N ALA A 26 2.37 -33.68 -27.09
CA ALA A 26 1.18 -33.37 -27.85
C ALA A 26 -0.04 -33.87 -27.08
N VAL A 27 -1.02 -33.02 -26.79
CA VAL A 27 -2.36 -33.44 -26.33
C VAL A 27 -3.41 -32.64 -27.06
N SER A 28 -4.32 -33.40 -27.63
CA SER A 28 -5.47 -33.01 -28.44
C SER A 28 -6.42 -32.08 -27.69
N ALA A 29 -6.95 -31.12 -28.43
CA ALA A 29 -8.00 -30.21 -28.01
C ALA A 29 -9.31 -30.95 -27.73
N SER A 30 -9.91 -30.70 -26.59
CA SER A 30 -11.36 -30.71 -26.40
C SER A 30 -11.70 -29.61 -25.40
N GLY A 31 -12.39 -28.62 -25.91
CA GLY A 31 -12.71 -27.43 -25.16
C GLY A 31 -13.72 -27.69 -24.04
N VAL A 32 -13.42 -27.16 -22.92
CA VAL A 32 -14.36 -26.55 -21.98
C VAL A 32 -13.68 -25.30 -21.47
N ALA A 33 -14.21 -24.12 -21.83
CA ALA A 33 -13.82 -22.89 -21.21
C ALA A 33 -14.19 -22.99 -19.71
N ALA A 34 -13.24 -23.46 -18.90
CA ALA A 34 -13.33 -23.30 -17.48
C ALA A 34 -13.11 -21.81 -17.21
N THR A 35 -14.21 -21.06 -17.10
CA THR A 35 -14.22 -19.81 -16.39
C THR A 35 -13.69 -20.13 -15.00
N SER A 36 -12.40 -19.88 -14.77
CA SER A 36 -11.81 -19.96 -13.45
C SER A 36 -12.50 -18.86 -12.63
N ALA A 37 -13.57 -19.25 -11.95
CA ALA A 37 -14.10 -18.45 -10.87
C ALA A 37 -12.98 -18.39 -9.83
N ALA A 38 -12.26 -17.28 -9.80
CA ALA A 38 -11.31 -16.99 -8.73
C ALA A 38 -12.07 -17.19 -7.42
N THR A 39 -11.57 -18.09 -6.58
CA THR A 39 -12.09 -18.28 -5.23
C THR A 39 -12.08 -16.90 -4.56
N PRO A 40 -13.18 -16.45 -3.93
CA PRO A 40 -13.34 -15.06 -3.48
C PRO A 40 -12.35 -14.60 -2.41
N ASP A 41 -11.40 -15.43 -2.00
CA ASP A 41 -10.57 -15.19 -0.82
C ASP A 41 -9.05 -15.29 -1.05
N GLU A 42 -8.58 -15.46 -2.28
CA GLU A 42 -7.14 -15.47 -2.54
C GLU A 42 -6.57 -14.04 -2.46
N PRO A 43 -5.51 -13.81 -1.63
CA PRO A 43 -4.88 -12.50 -1.53
C PRO A 43 -4.33 -12.06 -2.88
N ALA A 44 -4.86 -10.99 -3.44
CA ALA A 44 -4.43 -10.42 -4.71
C ALA A 44 -4.01 -8.96 -4.53
N ALA A 45 -3.14 -8.48 -5.43
CA ALA A 45 -2.66 -7.10 -5.42
C ALA A 45 -3.84 -6.12 -5.38
N PRO A 46 -3.77 -5.09 -4.52
CA PRO A 46 -4.83 -4.08 -4.45
C PRO A 46 -4.81 -3.21 -5.70
N ILE A 47 -5.99 -2.87 -6.21
CA ILE A 47 -6.17 -1.94 -7.34
C ILE A 47 -7.03 -0.73 -6.97
N ARG A 48 -7.68 -0.75 -5.82
CA ARG A 48 -8.58 0.31 -5.38
C ARG A 48 -8.64 0.39 -3.85
N ILE A 49 -8.75 1.62 -3.32
CA ILE A 49 -9.00 1.86 -1.90
C ILE A 49 -10.19 2.80 -1.75
N GLY A 50 -11.11 2.43 -0.84
CA GLY A 50 -12.24 3.24 -0.44
C GLY A 50 -12.14 3.60 1.04
N LEU A 51 -12.39 4.87 1.36
CA LEU A 51 -12.51 5.40 2.72
C LEU A 51 -13.90 6.05 2.84
N PRO A 52 -14.96 5.27 3.11
CA PRO A 52 -16.34 5.77 3.03
C PRO A 52 -16.60 6.98 3.92
N THR A 53 -16.06 7.00 5.14
CA THR A 53 -16.19 8.12 6.10
C THR A 53 -15.65 9.43 5.51
N LEU A 54 -14.63 9.37 4.66
CA LEU A 54 -14.03 10.55 4.03
C LEU A 54 -14.58 10.85 2.63
N GLY A 55 -15.42 9.96 2.08
CA GLY A 55 -15.85 10.03 0.68
C GLY A 55 -14.72 9.83 -0.32
N THR A 56 -13.63 9.18 0.09
CA THR A 56 -12.47 8.92 -0.77
C THR A 56 -12.65 7.56 -1.45
N ASP A 57 -12.35 7.55 -2.75
CA ASP A 57 -12.30 6.36 -3.58
C ASP A 57 -11.20 6.56 -4.63
N ALA A 58 -10.09 5.82 -4.50
CA ALA A 58 -8.87 6.06 -5.25
C ALA A 58 -8.31 4.77 -5.88
N PRO A 59 -7.71 4.87 -7.09
CA PRO A 59 -6.96 3.78 -7.66
C PRO A 59 -5.70 3.49 -6.83
N VAL A 60 -5.30 2.21 -6.81
CA VAL A 60 -4.06 1.76 -6.17
C VAL A 60 -3.16 1.15 -7.23
N VAL A 61 -1.90 1.53 -7.23
CA VAL A 61 -0.86 0.99 -8.12
C VAL A 61 0.31 0.43 -7.31
N PRO A 62 0.98 -0.63 -7.78
CA PRO A 62 2.16 -1.15 -7.12
C PRO A 62 3.34 -0.17 -7.28
N VAL A 63 4.01 0.15 -6.18
CA VAL A 63 5.19 1.00 -6.15
C VAL A 63 6.37 0.27 -5.51
N GLY A 64 7.58 0.70 -5.84
CA GLY A 64 8.82 0.23 -5.26
C GLY A 64 9.43 1.24 -4.29
N VAL A 65 10.75 1.34 -4.35
CA VAL A 65 11.55 2.36 -3.67
C VAL A 65 12.18 3.28 -4.71
N ASP A 66 12.35 4.54 -4.35
CA ASP A 66 13.05 5.54 -5.16
C ASP A 66 14.58 5.40 -5.04
N GLU A 67 15.32 6.29 -5.69
CA GLU A 67 16.80 6.32 -5.67
C GLU A 67 17.38 6.57 -4.27
N ARG A 68 16.59 7.13 -3.35
CA ARG A 68 16.96 7.37 -1.95
C ARG A 68 16.65 6.19 -1.05
N GLY A 69 15.99 5.13 -1.57
CA GLY A 69 15.55 3.98 -0.81
C GLY A 69 14.25 4.23 -0.03
N GLU A 70 13.53 5.32 -0.32
CA GLU A 70 12.23 5.62 0.24
C GLU A 70 11.12 4.93 -0.55
N MET A 71 9.99 4.59 0.10
CA MET A 71 8.82 4.10 -0.63
C MET A 71 8.36 5.17 -1.63
N ALA A 72 8.31 4.81 -2.90
CA ALA A 72 7.81 5.71 -3.93
C ALA A 72 6.31 5.99 -3.73
N VAL A 73 5.89 7.21 -4.10
CA VAL A 73 4.49 7.62 -4.15
C VAL A 73 4.18 8.01 -5.59
N PRO A 74 3.01 7.64 -6.15
CA PRO A 74 2.65 8.01 -7.52
C PRO A 74 2.66 9.53 -7.75
N ASP A 75 3.04 9.99 -8.95
CA ASP A 75 3.05 11.42 -9.29
C ASP A 75 1.63 12.02 -9.33
N ASP A 76 0.62 11.24 -9.70
CA ASP A 76 -0.78 11.65 -9.60
C ASP A 76 -1.23 11.59 -8.14
N VAL A 77 -1.54 12.76 -7.57
CA VAL A 77 -1.95 12.90 -6.16
C VAL A 77 -3.23 12.17 -5.79
N ARG A 78 -4.05 11.80 -6.78
CA ARG A 78 -5.30 11.04 -6.58
C ARG A 78 -5.08 9.53 -6.58
N THR A 79 -3.89 9.08 -6.94
CA THR A 79 -3.50 7.67 -6.98
C THR A 79 -2.72 7.30 -5.73
N VAL A 80 -3.01 6.13 -5.18
CA VAL A 80 -2.34 5.60 -3.99
C VAL A 80 -1.34 4.54 -4.42
N GLY A 81 -0.14 4.57 -3.84
CA GLY A 81 0.89 3.54 -4.04
C GLY A 81 0.77 2.42 -3.01
N TRP A 82 0.78 1.17 -3.46
CA TRP A 82 0.97 0.01 -2.60
C TRP A 82 2.41 -0.49 -2.68
N TYR A 83 3.06 -0.66 -1.53
CA TYR A 83 4.43 -1.19 -1.44
C TYR A 83 4.48 -2.66 -1.88
N ARG A 84 4.84 -2.89 -3.15
CA ARG A 84 4.80 -4.21 -3.80
C ARG A 84 5.75 -5.26 -3.20
N PHE A 85 6.76 -4.84 -2.44
CA PHE A 85 7.71 -5.76 -1.79
C PHE A 85 7.26 -6.16 -0.39
N GLY A 86 6.16 -5.60 0.10
CA GLY A 86 5.52 -5.97 1.37
C GLY A 86 4.42 -7.01 1.21
N PRO A 87 3.75 -7.37 2.32
CA PRO A 87 2.59 -8.25 2.30
C PRO A 87 1.45 -7.74 1.41
N VAL A 88 0.74 -8.65 0.78
CA VAL A 88 -0.51 -8.34 0.08
C VAL A 88 -1.62 -8.12 1.13
N PRO A 89 -2.57 -7.20 0.92
CA PRO A 89 -3.67 -6.99 1.84
C PRO A 89 -4.41 -8.28 2.20
N GLY A 90 -4.48 -8.60 3.50
CA GLY A 90 -5.10 -9.84 4.03
C GLY A 90 -4.12 -10.96 4.32
N THR A 91 -2.84 -10.83 4.00
CA THR A 91 -1.80 -11.79 4.42
C THR A 91 -1.11 -11.33 5.70
N ALA A 92 -0.33 -12.23 6.31
CA ALA A 92 0.47 -11.93 7.49
C ALA A 92 1.41 -10.74 7.26
N GLY A 93 1.56 -9.90 8.29
CA GLY A 93 2.36 -8.68 8.25
C GLY A 93 1.58 -7.44 7.85
N SER A 94 2.30 -6.35 7.59
CA SER A 94 1.75 -5.02 7.30
C SER A 94 1.75 -4.72 5.82
N SER A 95 0.56 -4.58 5.23
CA SER A 95 0.37 -4.07 3.86
C SER A 95 0.36 -2.56 3.87
N VAL A 96 1.37 -1.93 3.25
CA VAL A 96 1.55 -0.48 3.30
C VAL A 96 1.04 0.17 2.03
N LEU A 97 0.15 1.17 2.21
CA LEU A 97 -0.33 2.05 1.15
C LEU A 97 0.03 3.49 1.49
N ALA A 98 0.64 4.21 0.55
CA ALA A 98 1.00 5.61 0.71
C ALA A 98 0.33 6.49 -0.36
N GLY A 99 -0.11 7.67 0.04
CA GLY A 99 -0.74 8.64 -0.85
C GLY A 99 -0.44 10.08 -0.44
N HIS A 100 -0.63 10.99 -1.37
CA HIS A 100 -0.40 12.42 -1.13
C HIS A 100 -1.49 13.03 -0.24
N VAL A 101 -1.09 13.96 0.62
CA VAL A 101 -2.01 14.87 1.31
C VAL A 101 -2.49 15.95 0.35
N ASP A 102 -1.57 16.63 -0.34
CA ASP A 102 -1.86 17.64 -1.35
C ASP A 102 -0.65 17.87 -2.28
N ASP A 103 -0.86 18.67 -3.31
CA ASP A 103 0.16 19.21 -4.21
C ASP A 103 -0.22 20.63 -4.64
N ARG A 104 0.75 21.47 -4.89
CA ARG A 104 0.54 22.89 -5.23
C ARG A 104 -0.19 23.09 -6.56
N ILE A 105 -0.04 22.15 -7.50
CA ILE A 105 -0.59 22.23 -8.85
C ILE A 105 -1.85 21.37 -8.97
N GLN A 106 -1.79 20.13 -8.47
CA GLN A 106 -2.86 19.14 -8.60
C GLN A 106 -3.92 19.27 -7.50
N GLY A 107 -3.61 20.00 -6.40
CA GLY A 107 -4.52 20.22 -5.29
C GLY A 107 -4.56 19.06 -4.29
N ARG A 108 -5.76 18.75 -3.78
CA ARG A 108 -5.96 17.74 -2.73
C ARG A 108 -5.67 16.34 -3.23
N GLY A 109 -4.80 15.63 -2.48
CA GLY A 109 -4.46 14.24 -2.73
C GLY A 109 -5.50 13.25 -2.19
N ALA A 110 -5.32 11.98 -2.55
CA ALA A 110 -6.21 10.89 -2.13
C ALA A 110 -6.30 10.78 -0.59
N PHE A 111 -5.22 11.10 0.12
CA PHE A 111 -5.15 11.01 1.57
C PHE A 111 -5.19 12.38 2.27
N TYR A 112 -5.74 13.41 1.61
CA TYR A 112 -5.85 14.78 2.15
C TYR A 112 -6.52 14.82 3.54
N ARG A 113 -7.55 13.99 3.76
CA ARG A 113 -8.32 13.93 5.00
C ARG A 113 -7.98 12.73 5.89
N LEU A 114 -6.90 12.00 5.61
CA LEU A 114 -6.59 10.74 6.29
C LEU A 114 -6.56 10.89 7.84
N VAL A 115 -6.11 12.04 8.33
CA VAL A 115 -6.05 12.37 9.76
C VAL A 115 -7.42 12.46 10.45
N GLU A 116 -8.51 12.55 9.67
CA GLU A 116 -9.88 12.65 10.20
C GLU A 116 -10.51 11.26 10.46
N LEU A 117 -9.85 10.17 10.07
CA LEU A 117 -10.30 8.82 10.40
C LEU A 117 -10.22 8.60 11.91
N ALA A 118 -11.11 7.73 12.40
CA ALA A 118 -11.18 7.34 13.80
C ALA A 118 -11.26 5.80 13.94
N PRO A 119 -10.87 5.22 15.09
CA PRO A 119 -11.09 3.81 15.36
C PRO A 119 -12.52 3.38 15.10
N GLY A 120 -12.68 2.29 14.34
CA GLY A 120 -13.98 1.77 13.90
C GLY A 120 -14.39 2.20 12.48
N ASP A 121 -13.75 3.20 11.89
CA ASP A 121 -14.03 3.61 10.51
C ASP A 121 -13.67 2.51 9.51
N PRO A 122 -14.52 2.28 8.49
CA PRO A 122 -14.26 1.26 7.50
C PRO A 122 -13.24 1.71 6.45
N VAL A 123 -12.35 0.78 6.08
CA VAL A 123 -11.47 0.88 4.92
C VAL A 123 -11.76 -0.29 4.00
N LEU A 124 -11.96 -0.03 2.73
CA LEU A 124 -12.26 -1.04 1.71
C LEU A 124 -11.07 -1.15 0.74
N VAL A 125 -10.55 -2.34 0.54
CA VAL A 125 -9.46 -2.59 -0.41
C VAL A 125 -9.96 -3.57 -1.46
N GLY A 126 -10.11 -3.07 -2.69
CA GLY A 126 -10.50 -3.86 -3.85
C GLY A 126 -9.30 -4.48 -4.55
N SER A 127 -9.42 -5.73 -5.00
CA SER A 127 -8.42 -6.44 -5.78
C SER A 127 -8.85 -6.66 -7.24
N ALA A 128 -7.91 -7.02 -8.12
CA ALA A 128 -8.17 -7.27 -9.53
C ALA A 128 -9.21 -8.36 -9.80
N GLY A 129 -9.40 -9.31 -8.87
CA GLY A 129 -10.41 -10.37 -8.94
C GLY A 129 -11.84 -9.90 -8.60
N GLY A 130 -12.06 -8.59 -8.37
CA GLY A 130 -13.37 -8.04 -8.03
C GLY A 130 -13.78 -8.22 -6.55
N SER A 131 -12.97 -8.89 -5.75
CA SER A 131 -13.20 -8.99 -4.31
C SER A 131 -12.79 -7.69 -3.60
N ALA A 132 -13.56 -7.28 -2.59
CA ALA A 132 -13.22 -6.19 -1.71
C ALA A 132 -13.06 -6.70 -0.28
N ARG A 133 -11.90 -6.44 0.33
CA ARG A 133 -11.65 -6.73 1.75
C ARG A 133 -11.99 -5.51 2.59
N ARG A 134 -12.72 -5.75 3.66
CA ARG A 134 -13.04 -4.72 4.65
C ARG A 134 -12.07 -4.77 5.81
N TYR A 135 -11.62 -3.60 6.21
CA TYR A 135 -10.81 -3.37 7.40
C TYR A 135 -11.51 -2.35 8.29
N LEU A 136 -11.18 -2.36 9.57
CA LEU A 136 -11.59 -1.33 10.52
C LEU A 136 -10.35 -0.63 11.06
N VAL A 137 -10.37 0.68 11.05
CA VAL A 137 -9.32 1.50 11.67
C VAL A 137 -9.20 1.13 13.14
N VAL A 138 -7.99 0.92 13.62
CA VAL A 138 -7.70 0.64 15.03
C VAL A 138 -6.90 1.76 15.68
N ASP A 139 -6.13 2.51 14.89
CA ASP A 139 -5.32 3.61 15.39
C ASP A 139 -5.04 4.64 14.30
N VAL A 140 -4.92 5.91 14.72
CA VAL A 140 -4.53 7.05 13.87
C VAL A 140 -3.54 7.91 14.64
N GLU A 141 -2.31 7.99 14.15
CA GLU A 141 -1.25 8.73 14.81
C GLU A 141 -0.55 9.72 13.87
N ARG A 142 0.02 10.77 14.47
CA ARG A 142 0.97 11.66 13.80
C ARG A 142 2.35 11.36 14.33
N VAL A 143 3.26 11.07 13.44
CA VAL A 143 4.63 10.66 13.76
C VAL A 143 5.59 11.59 13.04
N ASP A 144 6.51 12.18 13.78
CA ASP A 144 7.62 12.95 13.20
C ASP A 144 8.40 12.05 12.22
N LYS A 145 8.71 12.57 11.03
CA LYS A 145 9.38 11.80 9.98
C LYS A 145 10.70 11.20 10.41
N THR A 146 11.41 11.84 11.33
CA THR A 146 12.70 11.37 11.84
C THR A 146 12.55 10.22 12.84
N ARG A 147 11.34 9.97 13.34
CA ARG A 147 11.04 8.97 14.38
C ARG A 147 10.14 7.85 13.89
N LEU A 148 9.91 7.79 12.58
CA LEU A 148 9.00 6.82 11.99
C LEU A 148 9.49 5.38 12.25
N PRO A 149 8.66 4.51 12.87
CA PRO A 149 9.06 3.14 13.22
C PRO A 149 9.00 2.21 11.98
N THR A 150 9.89 2.44 11.01
CA THR A 150 9.87 1.78 9.69
C THR A 150 9.86 0.25 9.77
N ALA A 151 10.61 -0.33 10.72
CA ALA A 151 10.64 -1.77 10.91
C ALA A 151 9.26 -2.36 11.26
N GLN A 152 8.46 -1.63 12.05
CA GLN A 152 7.10 -2.04 12.42
C GLN A 152 6.10 -1.77 11.29
N LEU A 153 6.20 -0.61 10.63
CA LEU A 153 5.31 -0.22 9.54
C LEU A 153 5.43 -1.18 8.34
N PHE A 154 6.61 -1.71 8.08
CA PHE A 154 6.89 -2.63 6.97
C PHE A 154 7.15 -4.07 7.42
N ALA A 155 6.62 -4.46 8.60
CA ALA A 155 6.74 -5.83 9.12
C ALA A 155 6.15 -6.84 8.13
N ARG A 156 6.87 -7.95 7.92
CA ARG A 156 6.47 -9.02 6.98
C ARG A 156 5.82 -10.21 7.67
N ASP A 157 5.77 -10.19 8.98
CA ASP A 157 5.23 -11.21 9.85
C ASP A 157 4.22 -10.62 10.83
N GLY A 158 3.62 -11.47 11.65
CA GLY A 158 2.57 -11.09 12.59
C GLY A 158 1.17 -11.06 11.98
N PRO A 159 0.17 -10.63 12.75
CA PRO A 159 -1.21 -10.56 12.28
C PRO A 159 -1.37 -9.64 11.07
N PRO A 160 -2.32 -9.94 10.17
CA PRO A 160 -2.61 -9.06 9.05
C PRO A 160 -2.94 -7.63 9.51
N LEU A 161 -2.23 -6.66 8.95
CA LEU A 161 -2.40 -5.24 9.21
C LEU A 161 -2.43 -4.48 7.89
N LEU A 162 -3.29 -3.51 7.77
CA LEU A 162 -3.28 -2.52 6.71
C LEU A 162 -2.76 -1.20 7.29
N THR A 163 -1.72 -0.64 6.69
CA THR A 163 -1.12 0.62 7.11
C THR A 163 -1.27 1.65 5.99
N LEU A 164 -1.94 2.77 6.29
CA LEU A 164 -2.09 3.89 5.37
C LEU A 164 -1.19 5.03 5.85
N ILE A 165 -0.44 5.64 4.93
CA ILE A 165 0.52 6.69 5.26
C ILE A 165 0.37 7.89 4.31
N THR A 166 0.39 9.08 4.89
CA THR A 166 0.48 10.34 4.14
C THR A 166 1.36 11.35 4.88
N CYS A 167 1.78 12.39 4.18
CA CYS A 167 2.41 13.54 4.83
C CYS A 167 1.40 14.26 5.73
N GLY A 168 1.88 14.91 6.80
CA GLY A 168 1.04 15.65 7.73
C GLY A 168 1.82 16.62 8.60
N GLY A 169 1.11 17.22 9.57
CA GLY A 169 1.69 18.21 10.46
C GLY A 169 1.89 19.57 9.78
N GLU A 170 2.81 20.35 10.32
CA GLU A 170 3.14 21.68 9.81
C GLU A 170 4.03 21.57 8.55
N PHE A 171 3.72 22.39 7.54
CA PHE A 171 4.56 22.48 6.34
C PHE A 171 5.81 23.33 6.64
N ASP A 172 6.97 22.74 6.60
CA ASP A 172 8.25 23.43 6.75
C ASP A 172 8.65 24.07 5.41
N ARG A 173 8.47 25.38 5.32
CA ARG A 173 8.77 26.14 4.09
C ARG A 173 10.25 26.16 3.75
N ALA A 174 11.13 26.05 4.75
CA ALA A 174 12.57 26.04 4.52
C ALA A 174 13.05 24.69 4.00
N ALA A 175 12.45 23.60 4.50
CA ALA A 175 12.73 22.24 4.07
C ALA A 175 11.92 21.83 2.82
N GLY A 176 10.81 22.52 2.53
CA GLY A 176 9.94 22.23 1.39
C GLY A 176 9.06 20.98 1.56
N HIS A 177 8.81 20.54 2.80
CA HIS A 177 7.99 19.36 3.07
C HIS A 177 7.26 19.47 4.42
N PHE A 178 6.26 18.62 4.63
CA PHE A 178 5.60 18.45 5.93
C PHE A 178 6.54 17.78 6.93
N ARG A 179 6.44 18.15 8.21
CA ARG A 179 7.28 17.64 9.29
C ARG A 179 6.92 16.23 9.72
N ASP A 180 5.63 15.90 9.68
CA ASP A 180 5.12 14.63 10.17
C ASP A 180 4.62 13.73 9.03
N ASN A 181 4.34 12.50 9.39
CA ASN A 181 3.43 11.61 8.66
C ASN A 181 2.18 11.38 9.51
N VAL A 182 1.05 11.20 8.84
CA VAL A 182 -0.14 10.58 9.41
C VAL A 182 -0.09 9.10 9.07
N VAL A 183 -0.16 8.27 10.08
CA VAL A 183 -0.16 6.82 9.99
C VAL A 183 -1.49 6.30 10.51
N VAL A 184 -2.18 5.50 9.73
CA VAL A 184 -3.43 4.85 10.09
C VAL A 184 -3.23 3.34 10.03
N HIS A 185 -3.56 2.67 11.12
CA HIS A 185 -3.58 1.22 11.18
C HIS A 185 -5.02 0.70 11.14
N ALA A 186 -5.25 -0.33 10.31
CA ALA A 186 -6.54 -0.98 10.21
C ALA A 186 -6.38 -2.51 10.16
N ARG A 187 -7.30 -3.24 10.80
CA ARG A 187 -7.31 -4.71 10.85
C ARG A 187 -8.47 -5.26 10.04
N PRO A 188 -8.34 -6.48 9.50
CA PRO A 188 -9.46 -7.16 8.85
C PRO A 188 -10.70 -7.17 9.77
N ALA A 189 -11.88 -6.89 9.18
CA ALA A 189 -13.16 -6.82 9.87
C ALA A 189 -13.80 -8.20 10.05
#